data_f0b219dd7a9615faf3dd4fb862a6bfd1
#
_entry.id   f0b219dd7a9615faf3dd4fb862a6bfd1
#
_cell.length_a   1.000
_cell.length_b   1.000
_cell.length_c   1.000
_cell.angle_alpha   90.00
_cell.angle_beta   90.00
_cell.angle_gamma   90.00
#
_symmetry.space_group_name_H-M   'P 1'
#
loop_
_entity.id
_entity.type
_entity.pdbx_description
1 polymer ?
#
loop_
_entity_poly.entity_id
_entity_poly.type
_entity_poly.pdbx_seq_one_letter_code
_entity_poly.pdbx_strand_id
1 'polypeptide(L)'
;MASPEQLEENGQYDLAYEEYTKLYKNNPKNTHLLERLGHIASILNKKDDAEFFYTELIRLDAKNLMAYEQLMDICHDTNRYKYYVCKGEMHVLQEQIEHAINDYKKAVEKAENERDANAARYILATLYDGANKENQAIDEYLKLIDSKFDNVKIYTNLANIYAKTDFLESAIDTLEKAREQGYTSVNEELAKLYIKADAPQKAMELTKDELLKIRCLMDMGKNDEAYSIMMNVRHQYEKVAKYHSLLAQYYYQTDDYVRALDEVNEYNKYEPNSPVTYQMKALIYEKQGDEFNSHINWGKFNYIKGDKDVGMNEYMIAYQLDNTNIELVTTIADLLDTTDKNHSVEFYERLLELNPKSKRALQKLAEFRERIGDYNEMLRYMDRLKELDPNNPYIKQNYNRIIEKMNSETSPLDFIKKLFRGTMG
;
A
#
# COMPACT_ATOMS: atom_id res chain seq x y z
N MET A 1 -40.56 29.46 -30.96
CA MET A 1 -40.79 28.01 -30.72
C MET A 1 -40.59 27.78 -29.26
N ALA A 2 -41.43 26.98 -28.63
CA ALA A 2 -41.21 26.61 -27.23
C ALA A 2 -39.90 25.80 -27.11
N SER A 3 -39.17 25.95 -26.03
CA SER A 3 -37.99 25.13 -25.78
C SER A 3 -38.39 23.67 -25.52
N PRO A 4 -37.48 22.68 -25.71
CA PRO A 4 -37.76 21.28 -25.42
C PRO A 4 -38.23 21.07 -23.95
N GLU A 5 -37.67 21.82 -23.01
CA GLU A 5 -38.05 21.78 -21.59
C GLU A 5 -39.51 22.30 -21.40
N GLN A 6 -39.88 23.40 -22.05
CA GLN A 6 -41.24 23.92 -22.00
C GLN A 6 -42.27 22.97 -22.62
N LEU A 7 -41.89 22.27 -23.69
CA LEU A 7 -42.75 21.23 -24.29
C LEU A 7 -42.95 20.06 -23.34
N GLU A 8 -41.92 19.67 -22.67
CA GLU A 8 -41.94 18.61 -21.66
C GLU A 8 -42.82 18.99 -20.45
N GLU A 9 -42.63 20.18 -19.89
CA GLU A 9 -43.45 20.71 -18.78
C GLU A 9 -44.95 20.80 -19.15
N ASN A 10 -45.25 21.05 -20.41
CA ASN A 10 -46.62 21.07 -20.94
C ASN A 10 -47.19 19.68 -21.31
N GLY A 11 -46.41 18.59 -21.02
CA GLY A 11 -46.82 17.22 -21.34
C GLY A 11 -46.81 16.88 -22.84
N GLN A 12 -46.21 17.73 -23.69
CA GLN A 12 -46.08 17.52 -25.11
C GLN A 12 -44.85 16.67 -25.46
N TYR A 13 -44.82 15.44 -24.94
CA TYR A 13 -43.65 14.57 -24.96
C TYR A 13 -43.17 14.18 -26.38
N ASP A 14 -44.08 13.97 -27.32
CA ASP A 14 -43.67 13.67 -28.72
C ASP A 14 -42.90 14.83 -29.35
N LEU A 15 -43.37 16.07 -29.15
CA LEU A 15 -42.69 17.26 -29.69
C LEU A 15 -41.37 17.52 -28.95
N ALA A 16 -41.36 17.34 -27.61
CA ALA A 16 -40.15 17.45 -26.83
C ALA A 16 -39.08 16.43 -27.26
N TYR A 17 -39.48 15.19 -27.52
CA TYR A 17 -38.61 14.13 -28.02
C TYR A 17 -37.97 14.50 -29.38
N GLU A 18 -38.75 15.04 -30.32
CA GLU A 18 -38.25 15.50 -31.61
C GLU A 18 -37.23 16.63 -31.49
N GLU A 19 -37.51 17.62 -30.66
CA GLU A 19 -36.60 18.76 -30.43
C GLU A 19 -35.32 18.34 -29.70
N TYR A 20 -35.41 17.53 -28.63
CA TYR A 20 -34.22 16.96 -27.96
C TYR A 20 -33.41 16.08 -28.92
N THR A 21 -34.05 15.31 -29.79
CA THR A 21 -33.35 14.50 -30.80
C THR A 21 -32.54 15.35 -31.78
N LYS A 22 -33.07 16.52 -32.17
CA LYS A 22 -32.31 17.47 -33.02
C LYS A 22 -31.10 18.03 -32.29
N LEU A 23 -31.23 18.37 -31.01
CA LEU A 23 -30.13 18.83 -30.17
C LEU A 23 -29.07 17.74 -29.95
N TYR A 24 -29.50 16.50 -29.69
CA TYR A 24 -28.63 15.35 -29.55
C TYR A 24 -27.77 15.07 -30.77
N LYS A 25 -28.34 15.19 -31.99
CA LYS A 25 -27.59 15.05 -33.24
C LYS A 25 -26.42 16.04 -33.37
N ASN A 26 -26.57 17.23 -32.78
CA ASN A 26 -25.51 18.25 -32.75
C ASN A 26 -24.51 18.06 -31.62
N ASN A 27 -24.91 17.42 -30.51
CA ASN A 27 -24.08 17.20 -29.35
C ASN A 27 -24.37 15.82 -28.70
N PRO A 28 -23.90 14.70 -29.31
CA PRO A 28 -24.24 13.34 -28.88
C PRO A 28 -23.56 12.91 -27.57
N LYS A 29 -22.61 13.72 -27.04
CA LYS A 29 -21.94 13.45 -25.75
C LYS A 29 -22.52 14.25 -24.59
N ASN A 30 -23.60 14.95 -24.77
CA ASN A 30 -24.25 15.69 -23.69
C ASN A 30 -25.10 14.74 -22.83
N THR A 31 -24.63 14.48 -21.60
CA THR A 31 -25.27 13.57 -20.64
C THR A 31 -26.68 14.02 -20.26
N HIS A 32 -26.92 15.32 -20.12
CA HIS A 32 -28.25 15.86 -19.85
C HIS A 32 -29.26 15.57 -20.99
N LEU A 33 -28.83 15.70 -22.26
CA LEU A 33 -29.69 15.35 -23.37
C LEU A 33 -30.02 13.86 -23.43
N LEU A 34 -29.06 13.02 -23.14
CA LEU A 34 -29.25 11.56 -23.03
C LEU A 34 -30.23 11.19 -21.92
N GLU A 35 -30.10 11.82 -20.75
CA GLU A 35 -31.02 11.64 -19.63
C GLU A 35 -32.44 12.02 -20.00
N ARG A 36 -32.63 13.22 -20.55
CA ARG A 36 -33.97 13.70 -20.97
C ARG A 36 -34.61 12.84 -22.07
N LEU A 37 -33.83 12.47 -23.09
CA LEU A 37 -34.26 11.56 -24.14
C LEU A 37 -34.63 10.18 -23.62
N GLY A 38 -33.84 9.61 -22.75
CA GLY A 38 -34.14 8.32 -22.10
C GLY A 38 -35.43 8.38 -21.30
N HIS A 39 -35.62 9.45 -20.51
CA HIS A 39 -36.83 9.66 -19.71
C HIS A 39 -38.08 9.81 -20.59
N ILE A 40 -38.03 10.68 -21.58
CA ILE A 40 -39.19 10.91 -22.50
C ILE A 40 -39.48 9.65 -23.31
N ALA A 41 -38.45 8.95 -23.80
CA ALA A 41 -38.64 7.69 -24.52
C ALA A 41 -39.34 6.63 -23.63
N SER A 42 -39.01 6.59 -22.33
CA SER A 42 -39.72 5.72 -21.35
C SER A 42 -41.21 6.09 -21.22
N ILE A 43 -41.53 7.40 -21.10
CA ILE A 43 -42.91 7.88 -21.04
C ILE A 43 -43.69 7.52 -22.29
N LEU A 44 -43.05 7.67 -23.46
CA LEU A 44 -43.65 7.34 -24.77
C LEU A 44 -43.69 5.83 -25.06
N ASN A 45 -43.27 5.00 -24.11
CA ASN A 45 -43.14 3.55 -24.25
C ASN A 45 -42.27 3.10 -25.45
N LYS A 46 -41.28 3.94 -25.83
CA LYS A 46 -40.24 3.65 -26.83
C LYS A 46 -39.07 2.93 -26.15
N LYS A 47 -39.29 1.67 -25.77
CA LYS A 47 -38.34 0.91 -24.92
C LYS A 47 -36.94 0.83 -25.53
N ASP A 48 -36.81 0.56 -26.82
CA ASP A 48 -35.51 0.43 -27.50
C ASP A 48 -34.74 1.75 -27.49
N ASP A 49 -35.40 2.87 -27.69
CA ASP A 49 -34.80 4.20 -27.66
C ASP A 49 -34.36 4.54 -26.20
N ALA A 50 -35.22 4.27 -25.22
CA ALA A 50 -34.88 4.48 -23.80
C ALA A 50 -33.68 3.66 -23.39
N GLU A 51 -33.64 2.38 -23.74
CA GLU A 51 -32.49 1.49 -23.48
C GLU A 51 -31.21 2.03 -24.14
N PHE A 52 -31.29 2.48 -25.38
CA PHE A 52 -30.17 3.09 -26.08
C PHE A 52 -29.63 4.32 -25.35
N PHE A 53 -30.49 5.28 -25.02
CA PHE A 53 -30.04 6.52 -24.39
C PHE A 53 -29.46 6.32 -22.99
N TYR A 54 -30.05 5.48 -22.15
CA TYR A 54 -29.50 5.18 -20.84
C TYR A 54 -28.20 4.36 -20.94
N THR A 55 -28.07 3.48 -21.94
CA THR A 55 -26.79 2.75 -22.18
C THR A 55 -25.69 3.73 -22.60
N GLU A 56 -25.99 4.70 -23.50
CA GLU A 56 -25.03 5.74 -23.86
C GLU A 56 -24.71 6.68 -22.68
N LEU A 57 -25.69 6.98 -21.85
CA LEU A 57 -25.47 7.77 -20.64
C LEU A 57 -24.49 7.09 -19.70
N ILE A 58 -24.65 5.80 -19.42
CA ILE A 58 -23.70 5.00 -18.60
C ILE A 58 -22.32 4.95 -19.26
N ARG A 59 -22.25 4.84 -20.58
CA ARG A 59 -20.96 4.83 -21.30
C ARG A 59 -20.18 6.14 -21.11
N LEU A 60 -20.86 7.27 -20.95
CA LEU A 60 -20.25 8.59 -20.73
C LEU A 60 -20.06 8.90 -19.23
N ASP A 61 -20.97 8.44 -18.41
CA ASP A 61 -20.96 8.58 -16.93
C ASP A 61 -21.25 7.23 -16.28
N ALA A 62 -20.21 6.44 -16.11
CA ALA A 62 -20.29 5.09 -15.52
C ALA A 62 -20.72 5.07 -14.04
N LYS A 63 -20.87 6.23 -13.39
CA LYS A 63 -21.34 6.32 -12.00
C LYS A 63 -22.80 6.78 -11.88
N ASN A 64 -23.51 6.91 -12.97
CA ASN A 64 -24.88 7.40 -13.00
C ASN A 64 -25.87 6.31 -12.51
N LEU A 65 -26.11 6.26 -11.21
CA LEU A 65 -27.01 5.27 -10.60
C LEU A 65 -28.43 5.32 -11.16
N MET A 66 -28.96 6.52 -11.45
CA MET A 66 -30.29 6.67 -12.03
C MET A 66 -30.39 5.96 -13.39
N ALA A 67 -29.38 6.09 -14.25
CA ALA A 67 -29.39 5.42 -15.55
C ALA A 67 -29.39 3.89 -15.42
N TYR A 68 -28.68 3.33 -14.43
CA TYR A 68 -28.75 1.89 -14.11
C TYR A 68 -30.13 1.47 -13.63
N GLU A 69 -30.76 2.25 -12.73
CA GLU A 69 -32.12 1.98 -12.24
C GLU A 69 -33.12 1.94 -13.38
N GLN A 70 -33.09 2.93 -14.26
CA GLN A 70 -33.99 3.00 -15.42
C GLN A 70 -33.75 1.83 -16.40
N LEU A 71 -32.50 1.45 -16.65
CA LEU A 71 -32.19 0.27 -17.46
C LEU A 71 -32.68 -1.03 -16.80
N MET A 72 -32.57 -1.15 -15.49
CA MET A 72 -33.10 -2.31 -14.77
C MET A 72 -34.62 -2.43 -14.95
N ASP A 73 -35.36 -1.33 -14.83
CA ASP A 73 -36.80 -1.32 -15.03
C ASP A 73 -37.19 -1.73 -16.47
N ILE A 74 -36.48 -1.21 -17.46
CA ILE A 74 -36.71 -1.55 -18.88
C ILE A 74 -36.39 -3.03 -19.14
N CYS A 75 -35.28 -3.54 -18.61
CA CYS A 75 -34.76 -4.87 -18.88
C CYS A 75 -35.35 -5.97 -17.98
N HIS A 76 -36.12 -5.63 -16.94
CA HIS A 76 -36.61 -6.57 -15.94
C HIS A 76 -37.31 -7.80 -16.56
N ASP A 77 -38.19 -7.57 -17.52
CA ASP A 77 -38.99 -8.67 -18.14
C ASP A 77 -38.50 -9.02 -19.56
N THR A 78 -37.69 -8.15 -20.17
CA THR A 78 -37.27 -8.29 -21.57
C THR A 78 -35.89 -8.88 -21.73
N ASN A 79 -34.93 -8.53 -20.82
CA ASN A 79 -33.56 -8.99 -20.91
C ASN A 79 -32.97 -9.22 -19.50
N ARG A 80 -33.19 -10.42 -18.97
CA ARG A 80 -32.73 -10.79 -17.61
C ARG A 80 -31.23 -10.74 -17.43
N TYR A 81 -30.45 -11.01 -18.46
CA TYR A 81 -28.99 -10.87 -18.42
C TYR A 81 -28.61 -9.41 -18.14
N LYS A 82 -29.11 -8.47 -18.95
CA LYS A 82 -28.81 -7.04 -18.81
C LYS A 82 -29.31 -6.48 -17.49
N TYR A 83 -30.48 -6.91 -17.03
CA TYR A 83 -30.99 -6.58 -15.69
C TYR A 83 -29.99 -6.91 -14.59
N TYR A 84 -29.45 -8.14 -14.56
CA TYR A 84 -28.51 -8.55 -13.53
C TYR A 84 -27.14 -7.90 -13.69
N VAL A 85 -26.70 -7.58 -14.92
CA VAL A 85 -25.48 -6.81 -15.15
C VAL A 85 -25.62 -5.40 -14.54
N CYS A 86 -26.70 -4.67 -14.86
CA CYS A 86 -26.94 -3.34 -14.30
C CYS A 86 -27.02 -3.36 -12.78
N LYS A 87 -27.71 -4.36 -12.22
CA LYS A 87 -27.83 -4.53 -10.77
C LYS A 87 -26.49 -4.81 -10.11
N GLY A 88 -25.67 -5.67 -10.72
CA GLY A 88 -24.32 -5.97 -10.26
C GLY A 88 -23.43 -4.71 -10.27
N GLU A 89 -23.47 -3.92 -11.35
CA GLU A 89 -22.73 -2.65 -11.44
C GLU A 89 -23.16 -1.67 -10.36
N MET A 90 -24.46 -1.53 -10.09
CA MET A 90 -24.96 -0.68 -9.00
C MET A 90 -24.37 -1.12 -7.64
N HIS A 91 -24.37 -2.43 -7.36
CA HIS A 91 -23.80 -2.95 -6.12
C HIS A 91 -22.28 -2.73 -6.05
N VAL A 92 -21.56 -2.80 -7.18
CA VAL A 92 -20.13 -2.43 -7.24
C VAL A 92 -19.93 -0.95 -6.89
N LEU A 93 -20.74 -0.03 -7.47
CA LEU A 93 -20.67 1.39 -7.17
C LEU A 93 -21.02 1.73 -5.72
N GLN A 94 -21.83 0.89 -5.07
CA GLN A 94 -22.21 1.01 -3.66
C GLN A 94 -21.25 0.23 -2.73
N GLU A 95 -20.15 -0.30 -3.24
CA GLU A 95 -19.17 -1.12 -2.50
C GLU A 95 -19.75 -2.39 -1.86
N GLN A 96 -20.89 -2.86 -2.37
CA GLN A 96 -21.59 -4.08 -1.89
C GLN A 96 -21.13 -5.31 -2.67
N ILE A 97 -19.88 -5.68 -2.52
CA ILE A 97 -19.20 -6.68 -3.36
C ILE A 97 -19.88 -8.06 -3.35
N GLU A 98 -20.35 -8.54 -2.19
CA GLU A 98 -21.04 -9.83 -2.11
C GLU A 98 -22.38 -9.85 -2.89
N HIS A 99 -23.10 -8.73 -2.88
CA HIS A 99 -24.33 -8.60 -3.67
C HIS A 99 -24.00 -8.55 -5.17
N ALA A 100 -22.95 -7.81 -5.55
CA ALA A 100 -22.47 -7.76 -6.93
C ALA A 100 -22.08 -9.14 -7.45
N ILE A 101 -21.32 -9.93 -6.68
CA ILE A 101 -20.96 -11.31 -7.00
C ILE A 101 -22.21 -12.16 -7.27
N ASN A 102 -23.23 -12.06 -6.41
CA ASN A 102 -24.47 -12.83 -6.59
C ASN A 102 -25.23 -12.41 -7.84
N ASP A 103 -25.28 -11.12 -8.16
CA ASP A 103 -25.95 -10.64 -9.36
C ASP A 103 -25.20 -11.02 -10.63
N TYR A 104 -23.85 -10.95 -10.64
CA TYR A 104 -23.07 -11.41 -11.80
C TYR A 104 -23.14 -12.95 -12.00
N LYS A 105 -23.27 -13.76 -10.95
CA LYS A 105 -23.60 -15.18 -11.09
C LYS A 105 -24.90 -15.37 -11.85
N LYS A 106 -25.94 -14.63 -11.46
CA LYS A 106 -27.24 -14.67 -12.15
C LYS A 106 -27.15 -14.13 -13.58
N ALA A 107 -26.32 -13.13 -13.83
CA ALA A 107 -26.06 -12.65 -15.19
C ALA A 107 -25.47 -13.77 -16.06
N VAL A 108 -24.46 -14.49 -15.57
CA VAL A 108 -23.87 -15.65 -16.27
C VAL A 108 -24.93 -16.72 -16.56
N GLU A 109 -25.80 -17.02 -15.61
CA GLU A 109 -26.89 -18.02 -15.76
C GLU A 109 -27.97 -17.58 -16.76
N LYS A 110 -28.22 -16.28 -16.89
CA LYS A 110 -29.28 -15.70 -17.73
C LYS A 110 -28.79 -15.21 -19.08
N ALA A 111 -27.50 -15.32 -19.37
CA ALA A 111 -26.94 -14.98 -20.67
C ALA A 111 -27.48 -15.92 -21.76
N GLU A 112 -27.94 -15.35 -22.86
CA GLU A 112 -28.52 -16.11 -23.98
C GLU A 112 -27.45 -16.63 -24.96
N ASN A 113 -26.25 -16.11 -24.85
CA ASN A 113 -25.12 -16.48 -25.70
C ASN A 113 -23.81 -16.52 -24.89
N GLU A 114 -22.84 -17.23 -25.44
CA GLU A 114 -21.54 -17.44 -24.77
C GLU A 114 -20.74 -16.14 -24.59
N ARG A 115 -20.86 -15.19 -25.51
CA ARG A 115 -20.18 -13.90 -25.43
C ARG A 115 -20.60 -13.13 -24.18
N ASP A 116 -21.90 -13.02 -23.95
CA ASP A 116 -22.47 -12.32 -22.79
C ASP A 116 -22.16 -13.06 -21.49
N ALA A 117 -22.27 -14.41 -21.51
CA ALA A 117 -21.89 -15.23 -20.37
C ALA A 117 -20.41 -15.00 -19.99
N ASN A 118 -19.52 -14.99 -20.97
CA ASN A 118 -18.08 -14.77 -20.74
C ASN A 118 -17.77 -13.34 -20.31
N ALA A 119 -18.49 -12.34 -20.82
CA ALA A 119 -18.35 -10.96 -20.37
C ALA A 119 -18.70 -10.80 -18.88
N ALA A 120 -19.85 -11.37 -18.47
CA ALA A 120 -20.27 -11.37 -17.05
C ALA A 120 -19.32 -12.21 -16.17
N ARG A 121 -18.84 -13.37 -16.68
CA ARG A 121 -17.88 -14.23 -15.98
C ARG A 121 -16.56 -13.54 -15.74
N TYR A 122 -16.10 -12.73 -16.69
CA TYR A 122 -14.86 -11.95 -16.51
C TYR A 122 -14.98 -10.96 -15.33
N ILE A 123 -16.11 -10.22 -15.27
CA ILE A 123 -16.35 -9.31 -14.12
C ILE A 123 -16.49 -10.11 -12.82
N LEU A 124 -17.22 -11.23 -12.83
CA LEU A 124 -17.34 -12.10 -11.66
C LEU A 124 -15.99 -12.59 -11.15
N ALA A 125 -15.09 -13.01 -12.05
CA ALA A 125 -13.73 -13.43 -11.69
C ALA A 125 -12.93 -12.27 -11.04
N THR A 126 -13.03 -11.06 -11.58
CA THR A 126 -12.36 -9.88 -11.01
C THR A 126 -12.92 -9.49 -9.64
N LEU A 127 -14.23 -9.64 -9.43
CA LEU A 127 -14.87 -9.41 -8.13
C LEU A 127 -14.42 -10.44 -7.09
N TYR A 128 -14.27 -11.70 -7.48
CA TYR A 128 -13.74 -12.74 -6.60
C TYR A 128 -12.29 -12.45 -6.20
N ASP A 129 -11.43 -12.04 -7.15
CA ASP A 129 -10.03 -11.66 -6.86
C ASP A 129 -9.98 -10.46 -5.89
N GLY A 130 -10.77 -9.42 -6.17
CA GLY A 130 -10.87 -8.24 -5.28
C GLY A 130 -11.42 -8.55 -3.88
N ALA A 131 -12.21 -9.62 -3.73
CA ALA A 131 -12.74 -10.11 -2.45
C ALA A 131 -11.83 -11.13 -1.75
N ASN A 132 -10.61 -11.36 -2.24
CA ASN A 132 -9.66 -12.39 -1.79
C ASN A 132 -10.27 -13.81 -1.78
N LYS A 133 -11.07 -14.11 -2.79
CA LYS A 133 -11.67 -15.42 -3.04
C LYS A 133 -10.93 -16.09 -4.21
N GLU A 134 -9.64 -16.35 -4.02
CA GLU A 134 -8.71 -16.75 -5.07
C GLU A 134 -9.18 -18.02 -5.83
N ASN A 135 -9.63 -19.05 -5.12
CA ASN A 135 -10.07 -20.29 -5.75
C ASN A 135 -11.25 -20.09 -6.70
N GLN A 136 -12.24 -19.26 -6.30
CA GLN A 136 -13.38 -18.95 -7.16
C GLN A 136 -12.96 -18.08 -8.37
N ALA A 137 -12.03 -17.14 -8.18
CA ALA A 137 -11.47 -16.35 -9.26
C ALA A 137 -10.74 -17.24 -10.29
N ILE A 138 -9.89 -18.16 -9.82
CA ILE A 138 -9.17 -19.13 -10.66
C ILE A 138 -10.16 -19.95 -11.49
N ASP A 139 -11.19 -20.52 -10.86
CA ASP A 139 -12.20 -21.34 -11.55
C ASP A 139 -12.90 -20.57 -12.69
N GLU A 140 -13.27 -19.31 -12.46
CA GLU A 140 -13.92 -18.52 -13.50
C GLU A 140 -12.95 -18.08 -14.61
N TYR A 141 -11.69 -17.75 -14.28
CA TYR A 141 -10.67 -17.45 -15.30
C TYR A 141 -10.33 -18.68 -16.15
N LEU A 142 -10.23 -19.87 -15.57
CA LEU A 142 -10.00 -21.12 -16.34
C LEU A 142 -11.15 -21.39 -17.32
N LYS A 143 -12.41 -21.21 -16.91
CA LYS A 143 -13.57 -21.34 -17.82
C LYS A 143 -13.51 -20.34 -18.99
N LEU A 144 -13.00 -19.12 -18.76
CA LEU A 144 -12.80 -18.11 -19.81
C LEU A 144 -11.71 -18.53 -20.79
N ILE A 145 -10.62 -19.11 -20.31
CA ILE A 145 -9.54 -19.66 -21.15
C ILE A 145 -10.06 -20.81 -22.00
N ASP A 146 -10.80 -21.73 -21.39
CA ASP A 146 -11.37 -22.91 -22.07
C ASP A 146 -12.37 -22.49 -23.18
N SER A 147 -13.14 -21.43 -22.94
CA SER A 147 -14.06 -20.86 -23.93
C SER A 147 -13.35 -20.02 -24.99
N LYS A 148 -12.03 -19.87 -24.93
CA LYS A 148 -11.23 -19.04 -25.83
C LYS A 148 -11.70 -17.58 -25.91
N PHE A 149 -12.18 -17.05 -24.78
CA PHE A 149 -12.59 -15.65 -24.71
C PHE A 149 -11.38 -14.74 -24.88
N ASP A 150 -11.36 -13.96 -25.96
CA ASP A 150 -10.23 -13.14 -26.38
C ASP A 150 -10.02 -11.94 -25.48
N ASN A 151 -9.25 -12.13 -24.41
CA ASN A 151 -8.87 -11.07 -23.47
C ASN A 151 -7.59 -11.44 -22.72
N VAL A 152 -6.48 -10.81 -23.07
CA VAL A 152 -5.17 -11.04 -22.43
C VAL A 152 -5.16 -10.82 -20.92
N LYS A 153 -6.04 -9.96 -20.39
CA LYS A 153 -6.13 -9.68 -18.94
C LYS A 153 -6.54 -10.91 -18.13
N ILE A 154 -7.21 -11.89 -18.74
CA ILE A 154 -7.54 -13.16 -18.08
C ILE A 154 -6.26 -13.87 -17.65
N TYR A 155 -5.31 -13.98 -18.57
CA TYR A 155 -4.04 -14.65 -18.31
C TYR A 155 -3.19 -13.88 -17.30
N THR A 156 -3.10 -12.55 -17.40
CA THR A 156 -2.33 -11.74 -16.47
C THR A 156 -2.92 -11.76 -15.06
N ASN A 157 -4.25 -11.66 -14.93
CA ASN A 157 -4.90 -11.72 -13.63
C ASN A 157 -4.74 -13.11 -12.99
N LEU A 158 -4.97 -14.17 -13.76
CA LEU A 158 -4.79 -15.55 -13.28
C LEU A 158 -3.34 -15.83 -12.84
N ALA A 159 -2.37 -15.41 -13.66
CA ALA A 159 -0.96 -15.54 -13.31
C ALA A 159 -0.59 -14.75 -12.04
N ASN A 160 -1.16 -13.55 -11.86
CA ASN A 160 -0.97 -12.77 -10.64
C ASN A 160 -1.54 -13.47 -9.39
N ILE A 161 -2.70 -14.11 -9.51
CA ILE A 161 -3.29 -14.91 -8.40
C ILE A 161 -2.33 -16.06 -8.07
N TYR A 162 -1.89 -16.83 -9.05
CA TYR A 162 -0.94 -17.92 -8.84
C TYR A 162 0.38 -17.43 -8.21
N ALA A 163 0.90 -16.29 -8.67
CA ALA A 163 2.14 -15.72 -8.14
C ALA A 163 2.02 -15.21 -6.69
N LYS A 164 0.82 -14.77 -6.26
CA LYS A 164 0.52 -14.38 -4.87
C LYS A 164 0.36 -15.59 -3.95
N THR A 165 -0.11 -16.71 -4.48
CA THR A 165 -0.38 -17.94 -3.73
C THR A 165 0.76 -18.95 -3.80
N ASP A 166 1.97 -18.48 -4.19
CA ASP A 166 3.21 -19.28 -4.33
C ASP A 166 3.17 -20.41 -5.37
N PHE A 167 2.18 -20.41 -6.28
CA PHE A 167 2.13 -21.33 -7.42
C PHE A 167 2.87 -20.76 -8.61
N LEU A 168 4.19 -20.55 -8.47
CA LEU A 168 5.02 -19.88 -9.47
C LEU A 168 5.01 -20.58 -10.84
N GLU A 169 5.08 -21.92 -10.87
CA GLU A 169 5.04 -22.70 -12.11
C GLU A 169 3.70 -22.50 -12.86
N SER A 170 2.57 -22.53 -12.15
CA SER A 170 1.26 -22.29 -12.76
C SER A 170 1.12 -20.87 -13.30
N ALA A 171 1.74 -19.88 -12.65
CA ALA A 171 1.79 -18.51 -13.15
C ALA A 171 2.56 -18.41 -14.46
N ILE A 172 3.74 -19.07 -14.55
CA ILE A 172 4.55 -19.14 -15.76
C ILE A 172 3.78 -19.83 -16.88
N ASP A 173 3.24 -21.02 -16.64
CA ASP A 173 2.48 -21.79 -17.65
C ASP A 173 1.29 -20.99 -18.18
N THR A 174 0.63 -20.22 -17.32
CA THR A 174 -0.49 -19.37 -17.73
C THR A 174 -0.06 -18.28 -18.71
N LEU A 175 1.05 -17.60 -18.44
CA LEU A 175 1.55 -16.55 -19.34
C LEU A 175 2.21 -17.14 -20.60
N GLU A 176 2.80 -18.33 -20.53
CA GLU A 176 3.28 -19.05 -21.73
C GLU A 176 2.14 -19.41 -22.68
N LYS A 177 1.02 -19.91 -22.16
CA LYS A 177 -0.21 -20.15 -22.95
C LYS A 177 -0.71 -18.87 -23.61
N ALA A 178 -0.70 -17.73 -22.90
CA ALA A 178 -1.05 -16.45 -23.50
C ALA A 178 -0.10 -16.09 -24.67
N ARG A 179 1.20 -16.31 -24.51
CA ARG A 179 2.20 -16.04 -25.53
C ARG A 179 2.03 -16.93 -26.76
N GLU A 180 1.72 -18.22 -26.57
CA GLU A 180 1.40 -19.18 -27.66
C GLU A 180 0.18 -18.75 -28.48
N GLN A 181 -0.77 -18.02 -27.84
CA GLN A 181 -1.91 -17.40 -28.53
C GLN A 181 -1.57 -16.07 -29.21
N GLY A 182 -0.31 -15.61 -29.15
CA GLY A 182 0.17 -14.42 -29.81
C GLY A 182 0.16 -13.15 -28.95
N TYR A 183 -0.18 -13.22 -27.65
CA TYR A 183 -0.15 -12.06 -26.75
C TYR A 183 1.28 -11.73 -26.30
N THR A 184 2.01 -10.97 -27.10
CA THR A 184 3.39 -10.55 -26.74
C THR A 184 3.46 -9.53 -25.62
N SER A 185 2.34 -8.90 -25.26
CA SER A 185 2.26 -7.93 -24.14
C SER A 185 2.56 -8.56 -22.78
N VAL A 186 2.47 -9.89 -22.64
CA VAL A 186 2.77 -10.60 -21.38
C VAL A 186 4.27 -10.87 -21.18
N ASN A 187 5.11 -10.60 -22.18
CA ASN A 187 6.53 -10.97 -22.15
C ASN A 187 7.29 -10.39 -20.95
N GLU A 188 7.04 -9.12 -20.60
CA GLU A 188 7.74 -8.48 -19.48
C GLU A 188 7.32 -9.08 -18.12
N GLU A 189 6.06 -9.45 -17.95
CA GLU A 189 5.59 -10.12 -16.75
C GLU A 189 6.12 -11.53 -16.65
N LEU A 190 6.11 -12.27 -17.75
CA LEU A 190 6.68 -13.60 -17.84
C LEU A 190 8.20 -13.58 -17.55
N ALA A 191 8.92 -12.60 -18.06
CA ALA A 191 10.34 -12.44 -17.76
C ALA A 191 10.60 -12.23 -16.25
N LYS A 192 9.76 -11.45 -15.58
CA LYS A 192 9.86 -11.27 -14.12
C LYS A 192 9.60 -12.57 -13.35
N LEU A 193 8.64 -13.38 -13.81
CA LEU A 193 8.38 -14.69 -13.21
C LEU A 193 9.56 -15.66 -13.43
N TYR A 194 10.18 -15.66 -14.61
CA TYR A 194 11.36 -16.46 -14.86
C TYR A 194 12.55 -16.06 -13.97
N ILE A 195 12.73 -14.79 -13.67
CA ILE A 195 13.75 -14.37 -12.69
C ILE A 195 13.44 -14.94 -11.30
N LYS A 196 12.17 -14.90 -10.88
CA LYS A 196 11.75 -15.52 -9.59
C LYS A 196 11.96 -17.04 -9.59
N ALA A 197 11.86 -17.68 -10.75
CA ALA A 197 12.08 -19.11 -10.95
C ALA A 197 13.55 -19.47 -11.19
N ASP A 198 14.49 -18.54 -10.96
CA ASP A 198 15.93 -18.73 -11.20
C ASP A 198 16.26 -19.18 -12.64
N ALA A 199 15.54 -18.64 -13.62
CA ALA A 199 15.70 -18.91 -15.04
C ALA A 199 16.05 -17.64 -15.85
N PRO A 200 17.18 -16.97 -15.56
CA PRO A 200 17.52 -15.67 -16.14
C PRO A 200 17.72 -15.68 -17.65
N GLN A 201 18.15 -16.82 -18.25
CA GLN A 201 18.26 -16.95 -19.70
C GLN A 201 16.92 -16.75 -20.41
N LYS A 202 15.86 -17.44 -19.93
CA LYS A 202 14.52 -17.31 -20.49
C LYS A 202 13.96 -15.90 -20.31
N ALA A 203 14.22 -15.30 -19.16
CA ALA A 203 13.82 -13.93 -18.88
C ALA A 203 14.47 -12.93 -19.85
N MET A 204 15.78 -13.10 -20.13
CA MET A 204 16.55 -12.22 -21.00
C MET A 204 16.07 -12.26 -22.47
N GLU A 205 15.58 -13.41 -22.94
CA GLU A 205 15.02 -13.54 -24.29
C GLU A 205 13.71 -12.78 -24.48
N LEU A 206 12.98 -12.55 -23.41
CA LEU A 206 11.63 -11.96 -23.44
C LEU A 206 11.62 -10.46 -23.18
N THR A 207 12.52 -9.99 -22.32
CA THR A 207 12.48 -8.61 -21.84
C THR A 207 13.14 -7.62 -22.79
N LYS A 208 12.54 -6.43 -22.89
CA LYS A 208 13.17 -5.25 -23.50
C LYS A 208 13.66 -4.25 -22.43
N ASP A 209 13.26 -4.43 -21.16
CA ASP A 209 13.68 -3.60 -20.04
C ASP A 209 15.17 -3.80 -19.77
N GLU A 210 15.96 -2.75 -19.94
CA GLU A 210 17.41 -2.77 -19.74
C GLU A 210 17.81 -3.08 -18.31
N LEU A 211 17.06 -2.60 -17.31
CA LEU A 211 17.32 -2.93 -15.90
C LEU A 211 17.05 -4.42 -15.61
N LEU A 212 16.06 -5.00 -16.30
CA LEU A 212 15.80 -6.43 -16.18
C LEU A 212 16.89 -7.26 -16.87
N LYS A 213 17.38 -6.83 -18.03
CA LYS A 213 18.54 -7.47 -18.71
C LYS A 213 19.79 -7.42 -17.84
N ILE A 214 20.09 -6.27 -17.25
CA ILE A 214 21.19 -6.13 -16.30
C ILE A 214 21.04 -7.16 -15.18
N ARG A 215 19.87 -7.28 -14.58
CA ARG A 215 19.59 -8.25 -13.52
C ARG A 215 19.84 -9.69 -14.01
N CYS A 216 19.33 -10.05 -15.19
CA CYS A 216 19.55 -11.37 -15.77
C CYS A 216 21.04 -11.68 -15.97
N LEU A 217 21.83 -10.71 -16.47
CA LEU A 217 23.27 -10.88 -16.67
C LEU A 217 23.99 -11.09 -15.34
N MET A 218 23.61 -10.34 -14.30
CA MET A 218 24.18 -10.52 -12.95
C MET A 218 23.84 -11.90 -12.37
N ASP A 219 22.59 -12.33 -12.49
CA ASP A 219 22.13 -13.65 -12.01
C ASP A 219 22.81 -14.81 -12.80
N MET A 220 23.25 -14.57 -14.04
CA MET A 220 24.08 -15.48 -14.83
C MET A 220 25.59 -15.39 -14.54
N GLY A 221 26.02 -14.52 -13.63
CA GLY A 221 27.44 -14.27 -13.32
C GLY A 221 28.19 -13.47 -14.39
N LYS A 222 27.49 -12.87 -15.35
CA LYS A 222 28.08 -12.06 -16.44
C LYS A 222 28.23 -10.60 -16.03
N ASN A 223 28.95 -10.38 -14.93
CA ASN A 223 29.04 -9.08 -14.27
C ASN A 223 29.67 -7.98 -15.14
N ASP A 224 30.65 -8.30 -15.99
CA ASP A 224 31.29 -7.33 -16.89
C ASP A 224 30.33 -6.82 -17.98
N GLU A 225 29.52 -7.72 -18.54
CA GLU A 225 28.49 -7.37 -19.53
C GLU A 225 27.41 -6.49 -18.86
N ALA A 226 26.96 -6.88 -17.65
CA ALA A 226 26.00 -6.13 -16.87
C ALA A 226 26.49 -4.69 -16.57
N TYR A 227 27.75 -4.56 -16.12
CA TYR A 227 28.35 -3.26 -15.81
C TYR A 227 28.48 -2.39 -17.05
N SER A 228 28.88 -2.96 -18.18
CA SER A 228 28.94 -2.23 -19.46
C SER A 228 27.57 -1.62 -19.82
N ILE A 229 26.48 -2.39 -19.68
CA ILE A 229 25.14 -1.87 -19.95
C ILE A 229 24.77 -0.80 -18.91
N MET A 230 25.03 -1.02 -17.61
CA MET A 230 24.78 -0.04 -16.55
C MET A 230 25.42 1.32 -16.87
N MET A 231 26.67 1.32 -17.31
CA MET A 231 27.37 2.56 -17.64
C MET A 231 26.78 3.25 -18.88
N ASN A 232 26.38 2.49 -19.89
CA ASN A 232 25.77 3.04 -21.10
C ASN A 232 24.40 3.70 -20.82
N VAL A 233 23.61 3.13 -19.90
CA VAL A 233 22.26 3.64 -19.57
C VAL A 233 22.24 4.61 -18.40
N ARG A 234 23.40 4.93 -17.81
CA ARG A 234 23.51 5.73 -16.59
C ARG A 234 22.70 7.03 -16.65
N HIS A 235 22.84 7.82 -17.72
CA HIS A 235 22.13 9.10 -17.86
C HIS A 235 20.60 8.97 -17.86
N GLN A 236 20.09 7.82 -18.31
CA GLN A 236 18.66 7.55 -18.37
C GLN A 236 18.12 7.14 -16.99
N TYR A 237 18.91 6.43 -16.18
CA TYR A 237 18.44 5.79 -14.94
C TYR A 237 19.08 6.36 -13.66
N GLU A 238 19.91 7.41 -13.73
CA GLU A 238 20.59 8.01 -12.57
C GLU A 238 19.65 8.51 -11.44
N LYS A 239 18.34 8.67 -11.73
CA LYS A 239 17.31 9.06 -10.76
C LYS A 239 16.34 7.92 -10.43
N VAL A 240 16.68 6.69 -10.78
CA VAL A 240 15.83 5.52 -10.59
C VAL A 240 16.42 4.64 -9.50
N ALA A 241 15.70 4.48 -8.39
CA ALA A 241 16.14 3.68 -7.24
C ALA A 241 16.63 2.28 -7.65
N LYS A 242 15.88 1.57 -8.50
CA LYS A 242 16.24 0.23 -8.97
C LYS A 242 17.61 0.17 -9.65
N TYR A 243 18.02 1.23 -10.35
CA TYR A 243 19.35 1.31 -10.99
C TYR A 243 20.45 1.31 -9.93
N HIS A 244 20.31 2.13 -8.88
CA HIS A 244 21.27 2.18 -7.78
C HIS A 244 21.34 0.87 -6.99
N SER A 245 20.17 0.18 -6.83
CA SER A 245 20.20 -1.14 -6.19
C SER A 245 20.98 -2.19 -7.00
N LEU A 246 20.90 -2.15 -8.32
CA LEU A 246 21.68 -3.03 -9.19
C LEU A 246 23.17 -2.70 -9.15
N LEU A 247 23.54 -1.41 -9.17
CA LEU A 247 24.94 -0.99 -9.01
C LEU A 247 25.50 -1.38 -7.64
N ALA A 248 24.73 -1.17 -6.57
CA ALA A 248 25.13 -1.59 -5.24
C ALA A 248 25.35 -3.12 -5.17
N GLN A 249 24.48 -3.90 -5.78
CA GLN A 249 24.65 -5.35 -5.84
C GLN A 249 25.87 -5.74 -6.67
N TYR A 250 26.12 -5.08 -7.80
CA TYR A 250 27.32 -5.31 -8.61
C TYR A 250 28.60 -5.03 -7.79
N TYR A 251 28.68 -3.87 -7.14
CA TYR A 251 29.86 -3.52 -6.33
C TYR A 251 30.03 -4.44 -5.12
N TYR A 252 28.94 -4.91 -4.52
CA TYR A 252 28.97 -5.92 -3.46
C TYR A 252 29.54 -7.26 -3.97
N GLN A 253 29.14 -7.71 -5.15
CA GLN A 253 29.64 -8.96 -5.77
C GLN A 253 31.11 -8.87 -6.22
N THR A 254 31.60 -7.67 -6.47
CA THR A 254 32.99 -7.41 -6.87
C THR A 254 33.87 -6.95 -5.70
N ASP A 255 33.39 -7.12 -4.46
CA ASP A 255 34.06 -6.77 -3.20
C ASP A 255 34.42 -5.28 -3.03
N ASP A 256 33.81 -4.40 -3.83
CA ASP A 256 33.95 -2.95 -3.71
C ASP A 256 32.88 -2.37 -2.75
N TYR A 257 33.03 -2.67 -1.47
CA TYR A 257 32.05 -2.31 -0.45
C TYR A 257 31.87 -0.80 -0.24
N VAL A 258 32.90 0.01 -0.56
CA VAL A 258 32.80 1.48 -0.47
C VAL A 258 31.80 1.98 -1.51
N ARG A 259 31.99 1.64 -2.78
CA ARG A 259 31.04 2.04 -3.83
C ARG A 259 29.68 1.39 -3.65
N ALA A 260 29.63 0.17 -3.13
CA ALA A 260 28.35 -0.46 -2.78
C ALA A 260 27.55 0.36 -1.77
N LEU A 261 28.18 0.84 -0.68
CA LEU A 261 27.53 1.72 0.32
C LEU A 261 27.10 3.06 -0.27
N ASP A 262 27.92 3.65 -1.16
CA ASP A 262 27.56 4.90 -1.83
C ASP A 262 26.28 4.72 -2.67
N GLU A 263 26.18 3.65 -3.43
CA GLU A 263 25.01 3.34 -4.25
C GLU A 263 23.77 3.01 -3.39
N VAL A 264 23.94 2.34 -2.24
CA VAL A 264 22.84 2.15 -1.28
C VAL A 264 22.36 3.48 -0.71
N ASN A 265 23.27 4.44 -0.47
CA ASN A 265 22.88 5.77 -0.02
C ASN A 265 22.14 6.54 -1.13
N GLU A 266 22.55 6.42 -2.39
CA GLU A 266 21.81 6.99 -3.53
C GLU A 266 20.42 6.33 -3.65
N TYR A 267 20.32 4.99 -3.58
CA TYR A 267 19.05 4.29 -3.53
C TYR A 267 18.10 4.86 -2.46
N ASN A 268 18.61 5.09 -1.24
CA ASN A 268 17.82 5.60 -0.11
C ASN A 268 17.31 7.04 -0.31
N LYS A 269 17.89 7.82 -1.21
CA LYS A 269 17.36 9.17 -1.56
C LYS A 269 16.06 9.07 -2.34
N TYR A 270 15.91 8.05 -3.17
CA TYR A 270 14.72 7.84 -4.01
C TYR A 270 13.66 6.96 -3.34
N GLU A 271 14.10 6.04 -2.46
CA GLU A 271 13.24 5.15 -1.67
C GLU A 271 13.57 5.27 -0.17
N PRO A 272 13.18 6.38 0.48
CA PRO A 272 13.49 6.63 1.89
C PRO A 272 12.88 5.58 2.80
N ASN A 273 13.66 5.12 3.79
CA ASN A 273 13.24 4.11 4.77
C ASN A 273 12.82 2.75 4.18
N SER A 274 13.25 2.44 2.97
CA SER A 274 13.03 1.12 2.39
C SER A 274 13.75 0.04 3.21
N PRO A 275 13.11 -1.08 3.57
CA PRO A 275 13.80 -2.21 4.20
C PRO A 275 15.02 -2.66 3.40
N VAL A 276 14.96 -2.60 2.07
CA VAL A 276 16.07 -2.97 1.17
C VAL A 276 17.35 -2.19 1.49
N THR A 277 17.25 -0.89 1.80
CA THR A 277 18.41 -0.07 2.20
C THR A 277 19.16 -0.71 3.36
N TYR A 278 18.43 -1.09 4.40
CA TYR A 278 19.05 -1.61 5.64
C TYR A 278 19.54 -3.04 5.46
N GLN A 279 18.82 -3.86 4.70
CA GLN A 279 19.28 -5.20 4.33
C GLN A 279 20.62 -5.15 3.56
N MET A 280 20.69 -4.30 2.52
CA MET A 280 21.93 -4.16 1.74
C MET A 280 23.08 -3.64 2.59
N LYS A 281 22.87 -2.64 3.45
CA LYS A 281 23.89 -2.14 4.36
C LYS A 281 24.36 -3.23 5.32
N ALA A 282 23.44 -4.00 5.92
CA ALA A 282 23.77 -5.08 6.84
C ALA A 282 24.67 -6.12 6.17
N LEU A 283 24.31 -6.58 4.97
CA LEU A 283 25.11 -7.55 4.20
C LEU A 283 26.50 -7.01 3.82
N ILE A 284 26.59 -5.72 3.46
CA ILE A 284 27.87 -5.10 3.12
C ILE A 284 28.76 -5.04 4.37
N TYR A 285 28.24 -4.58 5.52
CA TYR A 285 29.00 -4.50 6.77
C TYR A 285 29.42 -5.90 7.29
N GLU A 286 28.56 -6.91 7.12
CA GLU A 286 28.88 -8.30 7.43
C GLU A 286 30.11 -8.80 6.63
N LYS A 287 30.15 -8.53 5.32
CA LYS A 287 31.29 -8.84 4.46
C LYS A 287 32.57 -8.08 4.82
N GLN A 288 32.43 -6.87 5.33
CA GLN A 288 33.56 -6.06 5.85
C GLN A 288 34.06 -6.53 7.23
N GLY A 289 33.34 -7.42 7.90
CA GLY A 289 33.61 -7.81 9.28
C GLY A 289 33.23 -6.75 10.31
N ASP A 290 32.41 -5.77 9.93
CA ASP A 290 31.87 -4.74 10.83
C ASP A 290 30.56 -5.25 11.46
N GLU A 291 30.70 -6.12 12.46
CA GLU A 291 29.59 -6.76 13.14
C GLU A 291 28.65 -5.72 13.78
N PHE A 292 29.21 -4.65 14.34
CA PHE A 292 28.42 -3.61 15.01
C PHE A 292 27.44 -2.94 14.04
N ASN A 293 27.92 -2.43 12.91
CA ASN A 293 27.06 -1.81 11.91
C ASN A 293 26.15 -2.81 11.21
N SER A 294 26.59 -4.06 11.05
CA SER A 294 25.74 -5.12 10.52
C SER A 294 24.51 -5.35 11.39
N HIS A 295 24.69 -5.56 12.70
CA HIS A 295 23.58 -5.77 13.63
C HIS A 295 22.65 -4.54 13.75
N ILE A 296 23.17 -3.32 13.72
CA ILE A 296 22.33 -2.11 13.68
C ILE A 296 21.41 -2.12 12.45
N ASN A 297 21.95 -2.44 11.29
CA ASN A 297 21.15 -2.41 10.06
C ASN A 297 20.19 -3.61 9.98
N TRP A 298 20.56 -4.80 10.46
CA TRP A 298 19.61 -5.92 10.62
C TRP A 298 18.50 -5.58 11.61
N GLY A 299 18.81 -4.92 12.72
CA GLY A 299 17.84 -4.43 13.69
C GLY A 299 16.81 -3.53 13.03
N LYS A 300 17.26 -2.55 12.26
CA LYS A 300 16.38 -1.60 11.55
C LYS A 300 15.56 -2.26 10.46
N PHE A 301 16.14 -3.17 9.68
CA PHE A 301 15.47 -3.97 8.68
C PHE A 301 14.29 -4.75 9.26
N ASN A 302 14.55 -5.55 10.30
CA ASN A 302 13.54 -6.39 10.94
C ASN A 302 12.44 -5.55 11.59
N TYR A 303 12.82 -4.44 12.25
CA TYR A 303 11.85 -3.56 12.89
C TYR A 303 10.87 -2.93 11.87
N ILE A 304 11.37 -2.47 10.71
CA ILE A 304 10.54 -1.91 9.63
C ILE A 304 9.64 -2.98 9.01
N LYS A 305 10.10 -4.22 8.89
CA LYS A 305 9.29 -5.35 8.40
C LYS A 305 8.17 -5.77 9.35
N GLY A 306 8.21 -5.33 10.61
CA GLY A 306 7.23 -5.69 11.64
C GLY A 306 7.71 -6.78 12.59
N ASP A 307 8.88 -7.38 12.37
CA ASP A 307 9.50 -8.40 13.21
C ASP A 307 10.25 -7.73 14.37
N LYS A 308 9.49 -7.03 15.22
CA LYS A 308 10.03 -6.12 16.25
C LYS A 308 10.93 -6.80 17.28
N ASP A 309 10.58 -8.01 17.67
CA ASP A 309 11.36 -8.78 18.66
C ASP A 309 12.72 -9.20 18.09
N VAL A 310 12.74 -9.63 16.83
CA VAL A 310 13.99 -9.95 16.11
C VAL A 310 14.83 -8.68 15.95
N GLY A 311 14.20 -7.57 15.56
CA GLY A 311 14.87 -6.29 15.43
C GLY A 311 15.48 -5.80 16.73
N MET A 312 14.77 -5.93 17.84
CA MET A 312 15.28 -5.59 19.18
C MET A 312 16.46 -6.47 19.58
N ASN A 313 16.39 -7.78 19.30
CA ASN A 313 17.49 -8.69 19.59
C ASN A 313 18.78 -8.31 18.85
N GLU A 314 18.67 -7.93 17.58
CA GLU A 314 19.79 -7.42 16.78
C GLU A 314 20.41 -6.14 17.40
N TYR A 315 19.59 -5.19 17.83
CA TYR A 315 20.07 -4.00 18.53
C TYR A 315 20.75 -4.33 19.85
N MET A 316 20.27 -5.33 20.59
CA MET A 316 20.90 -5.77 21.84
C MET A 316 22.25 -6.44 21.59
N ILE A 317 22.43 -7.19 20.50
CA ILE A 317 23.73 -7.72 20.10
C ILE A 317 24.69 -6.56 19.77
N ALA A 318 24.24 -5.59 18.97
CA ALA A 318 25.05 -4.38 18.70
C ALA A 318 25.43 -3.63 19.99
N TYR A 319 24.51 -3.52 20.95
CA TYR A 319 24.77 -2.91 22.26
C TYR A 319 25.82 -3.67 23.08
N GLN A 320 25.87 -5.00 22.98
CA GLN A 320 26.92 -5.80 23.61
C GLN A 320 28.30 -5.56 22.97
N LEU A 321 28.36 -5.26 21.69
CA LEU A 321 29.59 -4.92 20.97
C LEU A 321 30.08 -3.50 21.29
N ASP A 322 29.17 -2.52 21.36
CA ASP A 322 29.47 -1.14 21.75
C ASP A 322 28.30 -0.51 22.53
N ASN A 323 28.43 -0.52 23.86
CA ASN A 323 27.44 0.08 24.76
C ASN A 323 27.65 1.59 25.00
N THR A 324 28.58 2.21 24.27
CA THR A 324 28.88 3.64 24.37
C THR A 324 28.28 4.44 23.20
N ASN A 325 27.73 3.78 22.19
CA ASN A 325 27.14 4.44 21.06
C ASN A 325 25.81 5.12 21.43
N ILE A 326 25.83 6.45 21.49
CA ILE A 326 24.70 7.27 21.94
C ILE A 326 23.47 7.07 21.06
N GLU A 327 23.63 6.92 19.75
CA GLU A 327 22.53 6.75 18.80
C GLU A 327 21.83 5.40 19.02
N LEU A 328 22.60 4.32 19.19
CA LEU A 328 22.06 3.00 19.47
C LEU A 328 21.33 2.97 20.83
N VAL A 329 21.95 3.49 21.89
CA VAL A 329 21.34 3.56 23.22
C VAL A 329 20.02 4.37 23.17
N THR A 330 20.00 5.48 22.44
CA THR A 330 18.80 6.28 22.23
C THR A 330 17.73 5.48 21.50
N THR A 331 18.10 4.77 20.45
CA THR A 331 17.18 3.94 19.65
C THR A 331 16.54 2.85 20.50
N ILE A 332 17.33 2.12 21.28
CA ILE A 332 16.83 1.06 22.17
C ILE A 332 15.89 1.64 23.23
N ALA A 333 16.29 2.75 23.88
CA ALA A 333 15.47 3.42 24.89
C ALA A 333 14.10 3.82 24.35
N ASP A 334 14.08 4.41 23.12
CA ASP A 334 12.86 4.87 22.47
C ASP A 334 11.93 3.72 22.05
N LEU A 335 12.49 2.64 21.57
CA LEU A 335 11.72 1.45 21.19
C LEU A 335 11.11 0.79 22.43
N LEU A 336 11.88 0.64 23.51
CA LEU A 336 11.39 0.11 24.77
C LEU A 336 10.38 1.03 25.45
N ASP A 337 10.45 2.35 25.28
CA ASP A 337 9.46 3.28 25.86
C ASP A 337 8.03 3.01 25.33
N THR A 338 7.91 2.40 24.16
CA THR A 338 6.62 2.01 23.58
C THR A 338 6.16 0.61 23.97
N THR A 339 7.07 -0.31 24.30
CA THR A 339 6.80 -1.73 24.52
C THR A 339 7.02 -2.15 25.98
N ASP A 340 8.08 -1.69 26.62
CA ASP A 340 8.46 -1.99 28.01
C ASP A 340 9.06 -0.77 28.69
N LYS A 341 8.18 0.07 29.23
CA LYS A 341 8.58 1.33 29.88
C LYS A 341 9.49 1.14 31.11
N ASN A 342 9.50 -0.01 31.74
CA ASN A 342 10.34 -0.24 32.89
C ASN A 342 11.79 -0.46 32.48
N HIS A 343 12.01 -1.30 31.44
CA HIS A 343 13.36 -1.50 30.92
C HIS A 343 13.87 -0.28 30.12
N SER A 344 12.99 0.55 29.55
CA SER A 344 13.43 1.78 28.85
C SER A 344 14.19 2.74 29.78
N VAL A 345 13.87 2.73 31.09
CA VAL A 345 14.50 3.59 32.09
C VAL A 345 16.00 3.34 32.17
N GLU A 346 16.43 2.06 32.21
CA GLU A 346 17.84 1.68 32.26
C GLU A 346 18.65 2.28 31.11
N PHE A 347 18.06 2.26 29.91
CA PHE A 347 18.70 2.85 28.72
C PHE A 347 18.67 4.37 28.70
N TYR A 348 17.63 5.02 29.22
CA TYR A 348 17.63 6.48 29.39
C TYR A 348 18.64 6.92 30.49
N GLU A 349 18.78 6.17 31.57
CA GLU A 349 19.82 6.41 32.58
C GLU A 349 21.21 6.24 31.96
N ARG A 350 21.45 5.15 31.20
CA ARG A 350 22.67 4.96 30.41
C ARG A 350 22.92 6.10 29.42
N LEU A 351 21.88 6.58 28.75
CA LEU A 351 22.00 7.73 27.85
C LEU A 351 22.45 9.00 28.61
N LEU A 352 22.02 9.22 29.85
CA LEU A 352 22.47 10.34 30.69
C LEU A 352 23.91 10.18 31.18
N GLU A 353 24.38 8.95 31.40
CA GLU A 353 25.80 8.69 31.71
C GLU A 353 26.68 9.09 30.51
N LEU A 354 26.29 8.69 29.32
CA LEU A 354 27.02 8.99 28.07
C LEU A 354 26.88 10.45 27.63
N ASN A 355 25.69 11.02 27.78
CA ASN A 355 25.36 12.39 27.46
C ASN A 355 24.54 13.07 28.57
N PRO A 356 25.21 13.66 29.59
CA PRO A 356 24.54 14.31 30.71
C PRO A 356 23.61 15.47 30.35
N LYS A 357 23.68 15.97 29.11
CA LYS A 357 22.85 17.06 28.59
C LYS A 357 21.72 16.57 27.68
N SER A 358 21.44 15.28 27.64
CA SER A 358 20.35 14.72 26.84
C SER A 358 18.99 15.19 27.35
N LYS A 359 18.42 16.21 26.70
CA LYS A 359 17.08 16.74 27.03
C LYS A 359 16.01 15.64 26.96
N ARG A 360 16.13 14.72 25.95
CA ARG A 360 15.22 13.61 25.76
C ARG A 360 15.23 12.66 26.97
N ALA A 361 16.40 12.21 27.38
CA ALA A 361 16.52 11.31 28.52
C ALA A 361 16.04 11.96 29.83
N LEU A 362 16.40 13.23 30.06
CA LEU A 362 15.92 13.98 31.22
C LEU A 362 14.39 14.05 31.27
N GLN A 363 13.76 14.34 30.14
CA GLN A 363 12.29 14.41 30.06
C GLN A 363 11.67 13.03 30.29
N LYS A 364 12.15 11.98 29.63
CA LYS A 364 11.60 10.62 29.76
C LYS A 364 11.76 10.04 31.16
N LEU A 365 12.88 10.28 31.81
CA LEU A 365 13.07 9.91 33.18
C LEU A 365 12.18 10.68 34.16
N ALA A 366 11.96 11.99 33.92
CA ALA A 366 11.02 12.78 34.71
C ALA A 366 9.57 12.23 34.55
N GLU A 367 9.13 11.91 33.32
CA GLU A 367 7.82 11.30 33.03
C GLU A 367 7.67 9.94 33.74
N PHE A 368 8.73 9.13 33.75
CA PHE A 368 8.72 7.84 34.46
C PHE A 368 8.62 8.01 35.97
N ARG A 369 9.43 8.92 36.58
CA ARG A 369 9.41 9.20 38.02
C ARG A 369 8.05 9.76 38.47
N GLU A 370 7.38 10.60 37.64
CA GLU A 370 6.02 11.04 37.90
C GLU A 370 5.04 9.85 37.99
N ARG A 371 5.14 8.90 37.03
CA ARG A 371 4.25 7.73 36.98
C ARG A 371 4.33 6.87 38.24
N ILE A 372 5.53 6.71 38.81
CA ILE A 372 5.74 5.92 40.03
C ILE A 372 5.58 6.74 41.32
N GLY A 373 5.27 8.03 41.20
CA GLY A 373 5.05 8.91 42.35
C GLY A 373 6.33 9.42 43.03
N ASP A 374 7.50 9.26 42.39
CA ASP A 374 8.78 9.78 42.91
C ASP A 374 9.00 11.23 42.46
N TYR A 375 8.24 12.14 43.07
CA TYR A 375 8.23 13.55 42.67
C TYR A 375 9.57 14.25 43.00
N ASN A 376 10.36 13.75 43.99
CA ASN A 376 11.64 14.35 44.30
C ASN A 376 12.65 14.13 43.19
N GLU A 377 12.81 12.89 42.70
CA GLU A 377 13.69 12.61 41.57
C GLU A 377 13.15 13.24 40.25
N MET A 378 11.82 13.26 40.07
CA MET A 378 11.22 13.95 38.94
C MET A 378 11.67 15.41 38.89
N LEU A 379 11.58 16.15 40.00
CA LEU A 379 11.99 17.57 40.06
C LEU A 379 13.46 17.76 39.76
N ARG A 380 14.35 16.85 40.22
CA ARG A 380 15.78 16.90 39.90
C ARG A 380 16.03 16.83 38.39
N TYR A 381 15.31 15.93 37.66
CA TYR A 381 15.40 15.86 36.20
C TYR A 381 14.83 17.10 35.53
N MET A 382 13.70 17.61 36.04
CA MET A 382 13.06 18.82 35.54
C MET A 382 13.92 20.07 35.71
N ASP A 383 14.62 20.22 36.85
CA ASP A 383 15.54 21.34 37.09
C ASP A 383 16.71 21.30 36.10
N ARG A 384 17.34 20.15 35.90
CA ARG A 384 18.39 19.96 34.88
C ARG A 384 17.88 20.25 33.47
N LEU A 385 16.66 19.80 33.15
CA LEU A 385 16.04 20.09 31.84
C LEU A 385 15.75 21.56 31.68
N LYS A 386 15.30 22.28 32.74
CA LYS A 386 15.03 23.71 32.78
C LYS A 386 16.29 24.56 32.55
N GLU A 387 17.43 24.13 33.11
CA GLU A 387 18.72 24.76 32.84
C GLU A 387 19.13 24.67 31.37
N LEU A 388 18.87 23.51 30.73
CA LEU A 388 19.23 23.26 29.33
C LEU A 388 18.21 23.82 28.33
N ASP A 389 16.94 23.92 28.72
CA ASP A 389 15.83 24.37 27.90
C ASP A 389 14.74 25.05 28.73
N PRO A 390 14.95 26.36 29.07
CA PRO A 390 14.00 27.13 29.90
C PRO A 390 12.60 27.25 29.30
N ASN A 391 12.48 27.05 27.98
CA ASN A 391 11.23 27.14 27.24
C ASN A 391 10.58 25.78 26.96
N ASN A 392 11.10 24.71 27.50
CA ASN A 392 10.56 23.35 27.29
C ASN A 392 9.06 23.27 27.65
N PRO A 393 8.18 22.86 26.73
CA PRO A 393 6.74 22.79 26.99
C PRO A 393 6.36 21.88 28.15
N TYR A 394 7.07 20.76 28.33
CA TYR A 394 6.85 19.81 29.41
C TYR A 394 7.09 20.47 30.77
N ILE A 395 8.18 21.24 30.91
CA ILE A 395 8.50 21.99 32.11
C ILE A 395 7.39 23.03 32.40
N LYS A 396 7.04 23.85 31.40
CA LYS A 396 6.01 24.89 31.56
C LYS A 396 4.66 24.33 32.02
N GLN A 397 4.30 23.16 31.51
CA GLN A 397 3.02 22.53 31.82
C GLN A 397 3.02 21.84 33.18
N ASN A 398 4.09 21.18 33.57
CA ASN A 398 4.08 20.23 34.69
C ASN A 398 4.75 20.74 35.96
N TYR A 399 5.73 21.66 35.88
CA TYR A 399 6.54 22.05 37.04
C TYR A 399 5.69 22.60 38.22
N ASN A 400 4.85 23.59 37.99
CA ASN A 400 4.00 24.17 39.03
C ASN A 400 2.98 23.18 39.54
N ARG A 401 2.38 22.39 38.66
CA ARG A 401 1.41 21.34 39.02
C ARG A 401 1.99 20.32 40.02
N ILE A 402 3.25 19.93 39.84
CA ILE A 402 3.90 18.97 40.72
C ILE A 402 4.24 19.58 42.06
N ILE A 403 4.72 20.83 42.07
CA ILE A 403 5.00 21.55 43.34
C ILE A 403 3.71 21.71 44.16
N GLU A 404 2.59 22.08 43.51
CA GLU A 404 1.30 22.16 44.18
C GLU A 404 0.85 20.81 44.75
N LYS A 405 1.02 19.74 43.99
CA LYS A 405 0.68 18.37 44.42
C LYS A 405 1.50 17.93 45.61
N MET A 406 2.80 18.14 45.60
CA MET A 406 3.70 17.82 46.69
C MET A 406 3.32 18.62 47.97
N ASN A 407 2.97 19.89 47.83
CA ASN A 407 2.55 20.73 48.94
C ASN A 407 1.16 20.30 49.48
N SER A 408 0.27 19.77 48.67
CA SER A 408 -1.02 19.27 49.09
C SER A 408 -0.96 17.90 49.80
N GLU A 409 0.00 17.06 49.43
CA GLU A 409 0.22 15.74 50.05
C GLU A 409 0.96 15.82 51.37
N THR A 410 1.68 16.91 51.64
CA THR A 410 2.22 17.23 53.00
C THR A 410 1.09 17.85 53.86
N SER A 411 0.11 17.02 54.20
CA SER A 411 -0.94 17.46 55.17
C SER A 411 -0.27 17.82 56.52
N PRO A 412 -0.77 18.86 57.20
CA PRO A 412 -0.28 19.20 58.56
C PRO A 412 -0.31 18.03 59.54
N LEU A 413 -1.18 17.03 59.29
CA LEU A 413 -1.29 15.79 60.05
C LEU A 413 -0.14 14.82 59.83
N ASP A 414 0.46 14.74 58.63
CA ASP A 414 1.60 13.89 58.38
C ASP A 414 2.93 14.48 58.85
N PHE A 415 3.03 15.81 58.86
CA PHE A 415 4.12 16.52 59.51
C PHE A 415 4.08 16.31 61.05
N ILE A 416 2.91 16.36 61.67
CA ILE A 416 2.70 16.07 63.07
C ILE A 416 3.02 14.61 63.41
N LYS A 417 2.60 13.63 62.59
CA LYS A 417 2.93 12.21 62.79
C LYS A 417 4.44 11.91 62.66
N LYS A 418 5.17 12.59 61.76
CA LYS A 418 6.63 12.50 61.66
C LYS A 418 7.34 13.11 62.89
N LEU A 419 6.86 14.23 63.40
CA LEU A 419 7.37 14.85 64.61
C LEU A 419 7.19 13.94 65.85
N PHE A 420 6.04 13.27 65.97
CA PHE A 420 5.76 12.35 67.09
C PHE A 420 6.44 10.96 66.93
N ARG A 421 6.84 10.53 65.72
CA ARG A 421 7.64 9.30 65.56
C ARG A 421 9.14 9.50 65.80
N GLY A 422 9.65 10.74 65.77
CA GLY A 422 11.04 11.09 66.03
C GLY A 422 11.38 11.35 67.52
N THR A 423 10.40 11.29 68.42
CA THR A 423 10.58 11.57 69.85
C THR A 423 10.40 10.33 70.77
N MET A 424 10.26 9.12 70.18
CA MET A 424 10.28 7.87 70.93
C MET A 424 11.27 6.89 70.26
N GLY A 425 12.54 7.19 70.37
CA GLY A 425 13.64 6.32 70.01
C GLY A 425 14.90 6.74 70.75
#